data_9d2fb159369760752b0b36aa40764a07
#
_entry.id   9d2fb159369760752b0b36aa40764a07
#
_cell.length_a   1.000
_cell.length_b   1.000
_cell.length_c   1.000
_cell.angle_alpha   90.00
_cell.angle_beta   90.00
_cell.angle_gamma   90.00
#
_symmetry.space_group_name_H-M   'P 1'
#
loop_
_entity.id
_entity.type
_entity.pdbx_description
1 polymer ?
#
loop_
_entity_poly.entity_id
_entity_poly.type
_entity_poly.pdbx_seq_one_letter_code
_entity_poly.pdbx_strand_id
1 'polypeptide(L)'
;MRLLYRCCAGIDVHKKSVSVCIRKRVRGKREPEIEEAVFGTFTQDLERLREWLRKHRVKHVAMESTGVYWIPVWNILERAAPKLNLLLVNPATVKALQGNKTDRIDARRIAEYLQYGLLRGSFVPQKPIRQLRELTRMRVHIQQDRNRVINRISRLLETVNIKLGSVATNVVGNARRGQLRGALV
;
A
#
# COMPACT_ATOMS: atom_id res chain seq x y z
N MET A 1 -5.60 -21.60 -22.29
CA MET A 1 -6.06 -20.33 -21.67
C MET A 1 -6.18 -19.25 -22.73
N ARG A 2 -7.22 -18.41 -22.65
CA ARG A 2 -7.41 -17.29 -23.59
C ARG A 2 -6.50 -16.12 -23.19
N LEU A 3 -5.73 -15.60 -24.15
CA LEU A 3 -4.90 -14.43 -23.96
C LEU A 3 -5.78 -13.17 -23.90
N LEU A 4 -5.69 -12.40 -22.80
CA LEU A 4 -6.45 -11.16 -22.65
C LEU A 4 -5.64 -9.93 -23.10
N TYR A 5 -4.37 -9.86 -22.69
CA TYR A 5 -3.50 -8.73 -23.01
C TYR A 5 -2.25 -9.16 -23.78
N ARG A 6 -2.00 -8.54 -24.95
CA ARG A 6 -0.81 -8.83 -25.77
C ARG A 6 0.47 -8.26 -25.18
N CYS A 7 0.39 -7.13 -24.47
CA CYS A 7 1.51 -6.48 -23.81
C CYS A 7 1.05 -5.98 -22.45
N CYS A 8 1.67 -6.46 -21.40
CA CYS A 8 1.34 -6.08 -20.01
C CYS A 8 2.60 -6.19 -19.14
N ALA A 9 2.53 -5.60 -17.94
CA ALA A 9 3.59 -5.69 -16.97
C ALA A 9 3.07 -6.10 -15.59
N GLY A 10 3.86 -6.88 -14.87
CA GLY A 10 3.71 -7.17 -13.46
C GLY A 10 4.75 -6.42 -12.66
N ILE A 11 4.37 -5.91 -11.51
CA ILE A 11 5.23 -5.17 -10.59
C ILE A 11 5.15 -5.82 -9.21
N ASP A 12 6.32 -6.19 -8.70
CA ASP A 12 6.52 -6.59 -7.32
C ASP A 12 7.22 -5.46 -6.56
N VAL A 13 6.57 -4.96 -5.50
CA VAL A 13 7.00 -3.76 -4.79
C VAL A 13 7.54 -4.12 -3.41
N HIS A 14 8.82 -3.80 -3.21
CA HIS A 14 9.49 -3.90 -1.93
C HIS A 14 9.86 -2.53 -1.36
N LYS A 15 10.30 -2.49 -0.09
CA LYS A 15 10.71 -1.26 0.58
C LYS A 15 11.83 -0.50 -0.16
N LYS A 16 12.79 -1.21 -0.74
CA LYS A 16 14.01 -0.63 -1.34
C LYS A 16 14.09 -0.78 -2.85
N SER A 17 13.23 -1.60 -3.45
CA SER A 17 13.28 -1.92 -4.88
C SER A 17 11.90 -2.23 -5.44
N VAL A 18 11.77 -2.03 -6.72
CA VAL A 18 10.59 -2.34 -7.52
C VAL A 18 11.03 -3.23 -8.66
N SER A 19 10.66 -4.50 -8.60
CA SER A 19 10.93 -5.47 -9.66
C SER A 19 9.78 -5.45 -10.67
N VAL A 20 10.12 -5.41 -11.95
CA VAL A 20 9.13 -5.28 -13.03
C VAL A 20 9.42 -6.30 -14.11
N CYS A 21 8.37 -6.95 -14.57
CA CYS A 21 8.41 -7.88 -15.69
C CYS A 21 7.40 -7.46 -16.76
N ILE A 22 7.86 -7.21 -17.97
CA ILE A 22 7.02 -7.00 -19.16
C ILE A 22 6.90 -8.32 -19.91
N ARG A 23 5.66 -8.68 -20.26
CA ARG A 23 5.35 -9.81 -21.13
C ARG A 23 4.69 -9.31 -22.40
N LYS A 24 5.27 -9.64 -23.56
CA LYS A 24 4.79 -9.20 -24.85
C LYS A 24 4.59 -10.39 -25.80
N ARG A 25 3.39 -10.56 -26.28
CA ARG A 25 3.08 -11.60 -27.27
C ARG A 25 3.37 -11.09 -28.68
N VAL A 26 4.34 -11.68 -29.32
CA VAL A 26 4.72 -11.37 -30.71
C VAL A 26 4.03 -12.37 -31.64
N ARG A 27 3.52 -11.87 -32.77
CA ARG A 27 2.89 -12.72 -33.79
C ARG A 27 3.92 -13.69 -34.37
N GLY A 28 3.55 -14.97 -34.45
CA GLY A 28 4.46 -16.02 -34.97
C GLY A 28 5.38 -16.64 -33.94
N LYS A 29 5.56 -16.08 -32.74
CA LYS A 29 6.31 -16.70 -31.67
C LYS A 29 5.40 -17.52 -30.74
N ARG A 30 5.85 -18.72 -30.37
CA ARG A 30 5.12 -19.62 -29.44
C ARG A 30 5.17 -19.08 -28.01
N GLU A 31 6.32 -18.52 -27.60
CA GLU A 31 6.54 -17.96 -26.28
C GLU A 31 6.47 -16.43 -26.29
N PRO A 32 6.02 -15.80 -25.20
CA PRO A 32 6.07 -14.35 -25.07
C PRO A 32 7.52 -13.86 -24.92
N GLU A 33 7.81 -12.71 -25.44
CA GLU A 33 9.03 -11.96 -25.09
C GLU A 33 8.89 -11.43 -23.67
N ILE A 34 9.95 -11.59 -22.88
CA ILE A 34 10.00 -11.20 -21.48
C ILE A 34 11.15 -10.22 -21.31
N GLU A 35 10.84 -9.08 -20.69
CA GLU A 35 11.85 -8.11 -20.28
C GLU A 35 11.68 -7.83 -18.79
N GLU A 36 12.79 -7.89 -18.06
CA GLU A 36 12.81 -7.71 -16.61
C GLU A 36 13.75 -6.56 -16.24
N ALA A 37 13.35 -5.75 -15.29
CA ALA A 37 14.17 -4.66 -14.76
C ALA A 37 13.86 -4.44 -13.28
N VAL A 38 14.85 -3.90 -12.57
CA VAL A 38 14.70 -3.52 -11.17
C VAL A 38 14.99 -2.02 -11.05
N PHE A 39 14.09 -1.32 -10.37
CA PHE A 39 14.21 0.12 -10.13
C PHE A 39 14.32 0.39 -8.63
N GLY A 40 14.92 1.52 -8.27
CA GLY A 40 14.83 2.04 -6.91
C GLY A 40 13.44 2.58 -6.58
N THR A 41 13.25 2.99 -5.34
CA THR A 41 11.97 3.51 -4.83
C THR A 41 11.94 5.04 -4.70
N PHE A 42 13.02 5.73 -5.06
CA PHE A 42 13.04 7.19 -5.12
C PHE A 42 12.23 7.71 -6.31
N THR A 43 11.74 8.92 -6.18
CA THR A 43 10.87 9.54 -7.22
C THR A 43 11.49 9.48 -8.61
N GLN A 44 12.79 9.76 -8.73
CA GLN A 44 13.50 9.70 -10.01
C GLN A 44 13.51 8.29 -10.62
N ASP A 45 13.68 7.26 -9.81
CA ASP A 45 13.69 5.87 -10.28
C ASP A 45 12.29 5.43 -10.72
N LEU A 46 11.25 5.86 -9.99
CA LEU A 46 9.86 5.60 -10.36
C LEU A 46 9.45 6.35 -11.64
N GLU A 47 9.99 7.55 -11.88
CA GLU A 47 9.81 8.25 -13.16
C GLU A 47 10.53 7.50 -14.31
N ARG A 48 11.73 6.95 -14.06
CA ARG A 48 12.42 6.08 -15.04
C ARG A 48 11.61 4.82 -15.33
N LEU A 49 11.00 4.20 -14.31
CA LEU A 49 10.08 3.09 -14.48
C LEU A 49 8.91 3.49 -15.39
N ARG A 50 8.27 4.63 -15.15
CA ARG A 50 7.15 5.13 -15.97
C ARG A 50 7.57 5.29 -17.43
N GLU A 51 8.74 5.91 -17.68
CA GLU A 51 9.28 6.09 -19.03
C GLU A 51 9.61 4.74 -19.68
N TRP A 52 10.17 3.80 -18.94
CA TRP A 52 10.48 2.46 -19.43
C TRP A 52 9.22 1.72 -19.88
N LEU A 53 8.16 1.74 -19.09
CA LEU A 53 6.86 1.18 -19.47
C LEU A 53 6.28 1.86 -20.71
N ARG A 54 6.41 3.18 -20.83
CA ARG A 54 5.98 3.95 -22.00
C ARG A 54 6.76 3.56 -23.27
N LYS A 55 8.07 3.42 -23.18
CA LYS A 55 8.96 2.98 -24.27
C LYS A 55 8.54 1.61 -24.80
N HIS A 56 8.18 0.70 -23.92
CA HIS A 56 7.71 -0.63 -24.30
C HIS A 56 6.22 -0.71 -24.66
N ARG A 57 5.54 0.45 -24.72
CA ARG A 57 4.11 0.58 -25.08
C ARG A 57 3.19 -0.27 -24.20
N VAL A 58 3.55 -0.44 -22.93
CA VAL A 58 2.73 -1.15 -21.94
C VAL A 58 1.47 -0.35 -21.67
N LYS A 59 0.30 -0.99 -21.72
CA LYS A 59 -1.01 -0.38 -21.45
C LYS A 59 -1.67 -0.93 -20.18
N HIS A 60 -1.26 -2.09 -19.73
CA HIS A 60 -1.86 -2.78 -18.58
C HIS A 60 -0.77 -3.18 -17.60
N VAL A 61 -0.91 -2.76 -16.36
CA VAL A 61 0.04 -3.03 -15.28
C VAL A 61 -0.70 -3.57 -14.07
N ALA A 62 -0.23 -4.68 -13.52
CA ALA A 62 -0.68 -5.15 -12.23
C ALA A 62 0.45 -4.99 -11.20
N MET A 63 0.10 -4.59 -9.99
CA MET A 63 1.03 -4.54 -8.86
C MET A 63 0.39 -5.12 -7.61
N GLU A 64 1.22 -5.73 -6.77
CA GLU A 64 0.77 -6.27 -5.49
C GLU A 64 0.66 -5.18 -4.43
N SER A 65 -0.38 -5.25 -3.59
CA SER A 65 -0.65 -4.29 -2.51
C SER A 65 0.11 -4.61 -1.22
N THR A 66 1.43 -4.80 -1.31
CA THR A 66 2.26 -5.11 -0.13
C THR A 66 2.45 -3.88 0.75
N GLY A 67 1.87 -3.90 1.95
CA GLY A 67 1.97 -2.83 2.94
C GLY A 67 1.55 -1.46 2.37
N VAL A 68 2.41 -0.45 2.56
CA VAL A 68 2.22 0.92 2.05
C VAL A 68 3.12 1.23 0.85
N TYR A 69 4.03 0.32 0.49
CA TYR A 69 5.09 0.59 -0.49
C TYR A 69 4.58 0.76 -1.92
N TRP A 70 3.41 0.19 -2.24
CA TRP A 70 2.76 0.35 -3.54
C TRP A 70 2.27 1.78 -3.80
N ILE A 71 1.98 2.57 -2.74
CA ILE A 71 1.34 3.90 -2.87
C ILE A 71 2.19 4.89 -3.68
N PRO A 72 3.49 5.07 -3.41
CA PRO A 72 4.35 5.95 -4.23
C PRO A 72 4.42 5.51 -5.69
N VAL A 73 4.57 4.20 -5.94
CA VAL A 73 4.60 3.63 -7.29
C VAL A 73 3.30 3.92 -8.03
N TRP A 74 2.16 3.65 -7.40
CA TRP A 74 0.84 3.95 -7.94
C TRP A 74 0.69 5.43 -8.29
N ASN A 75 1.03 6.32 -7.37
CA ASN A 75 0.89 7.76 -7.55
C ASN A 75 1.70 8.31 -8.75
N ILE A 76 2.87 7.73 -9.02
CA ILE A 76 3.69 8.10 -10.18
C ILE A 76 3.09 7.54 -11.48
N LEU A 77 2.70 6.27 -11.47
CA LEU A 77 2.17 5.60 -12.66
C LEU A 77 0.77 6.11 -13.02
N GLU A 78 -0.07 6.46 -12.04
CA GLU A 78 -1.41 7.03 -12.25
C GLU A 78 -1.38 8.34 -13.07
N ARG A 79 -0.28 9.09 -13.04
CA ARG A 79 -0.10 10.28 -13.89
C ARG A 79 -0.10 9.96 -15.39
N ALA A 80 0.10 8.70 -15.75
CA ALA A 80 0.04 8.24 -17.14
C ALA A 80 -1.37 7.81 -17.58
N ALA A 81 -2.37 7.84 -16.68
CA ALA A 81 -3.76 7.57 -17.02
C ALA A 81 -4.32 8.66 -17.97
N PRO A 82 -5.25 8.33 -18.88
CA PRO A 82 -5.90 7.01 -19.06
C PRO A 82 -5.13 6.02 -19.95
N LYS A 83 -3.95 6.37 -20.44
CA LYS A 83 -3.17 5.50 -21.36
C LYS A 83 -2.62 4.25 -20.67
N LEU A 84 -2.49 4.26 -19.33
CA LEU A 84 -1.99 3.16 -18.54
C LEU A 84 -3.08 2.69 -17.57
N ASN A 85 -3.56 1.46 -17.75
CA ASN A 85 -4.51 0.82 -16.86
C ASN A 85 -3.77 0.13 -15.72
N LEU A 86 -3.98 0.60 -14.51
CA LEU A 86 -3.34 0.08 -13.30
C LEU A 86 -4.32 -0.85 -12.56
N LEU A 87 -3.83 -2.01 -12.17
CA LEU A 87 -4.55 -3.00 -11.37
C LEU A 87 -3.78 -3.25 -10.07
N LEU A 88 -4.37 -2.91 -8.93
CA LEU A 88 -3.83 -3.24 -7.62
C LEU A 88 -4.39 -4.60 -7.20
N VAL A 89 -3.53 -5.55 -6.83
CA VAL A 89 -3.93 -6.92 -6.53
C VAL A 89 -3.63 -7.26 -5.08
N ASN A 90 -4.58 -7.94 -4.43
CA ASN A 90 -4.37 -8.45 -3.08
C ASN A 90 -3.40 -9.64 -3.11
N PRO A 91 -2.33 -9.66 -2.28
CA PRO A 91 -1.40 -10.78 -2.15
C PRO A 91 -2.09 -12.14 -1.94
N ALA A 92 -3.14 -12.18 -1.12
CA ALA A 92 -3.88 -13.40 -0.87
C ALA A 92 -4.53 -13.99 -2.14
N THR A 93 -5.03 -13.12 -3.03
CA THR A 93 -5.63 -13.55 -4.31
C THR A 93 -4.57 -14.14 -5.24
N VAL A 94 -3.39 -13.54 -5.28
CA VAL A 94 -2.28 -14.02 -6.12
C VAL A 94 -1.75 -15.35 -5.58
N LYS A 95 -1.59 -15.48 -4.26
CA LYS A 95 -1.19 -16.74 -3.59
C LYS A 95 -2.18 -17.88 -3.85
N ALA A 96 -3.48 -17.60 -3.82
CA ALA A 96 -4.52 -18.60 -4.10
C ALA A 96 -4.43 -19.19 -5.52
N LEU A 97 -3.90 -18.44 -6.48
CA LEU A 97 -3.70 -18.92 -7.86
C LEU A 97 -2.47 -19.82 -8.00
N GLN A 98 -1.57 -19.85 -7.02
CA GLN A 98 -0.29 -20.57 -7.13
C GLN A 98 -0.39 -22.08 -6.89
N GLY A 99 -1.39 -22.57 -6.17
CA GLY A 99 -1.57 -24.01 -5.92
C GLY A 99 -0.46 -24.73 -5.14
N ASN A 100 0.74 -24.19 -5.04
CA ASN A 100 1.91 -24.74 -4.36
C ASN A 100 2.68 -23.71 -3.54
N LYS A 101 3.28 -24.17 -2.43
CA LYS A 101 3.98 -23.42 -1.37
C LYS A 101 5.29 -22.72 -1.76
N THR A 102 5.38 -22.00 -2.86
CA THR A 102 6.53 -21.12 -3.08
C THR A 102 6.20 -19.72 -2.59
N ASP A 103 6.89 -19.29 -1.55
CA ASP A 103 6.59 -18.06 -0.77
C ASP A 103 6.87 -16.74 -1.52
N ARG A 104 7.37 -16.77 -2.74
CA ARG A 104 7.66 -15.56 -3.51
C ARG A 104 6.77 -15.44 -4.73
N ILE A 105 5.90 -14.45 -4.66
CA ILE A 105 5.23 -13.91 -5.84
C ILE A 105 6.25 -12.96 -6.47
N ASP A 106 6.67 -13.23 -7.69
CA ASP A 106 7.56 -12.36 -8.43
C ASP A 106 6.79 -11.54 -9.49
N ALA A 107 7.40 -10.48 -9.96
CA ALA A 107 6.85 -9.62 -11.01
C ALA A 107 6.46 -10.42 -12.27
N ARG A 108 7.18 -11.49 -12.56
CA ARG A 108 6.95 -12.36 -13.72
C ARG A 108 5.62 -13.09 -13.63
N ARG A 109 5.29 -13.63 -12.46
CA ARG A 109 4.01 -14.31 -12.22
C ARG A 109 2.83 -13.34 -12.23
N ILE A 110 3.00 -12.16 -11.62
CA ILE A 110 1.99 -11.11 -11.70
C ILE A 110 1.71 -10.74 -13.16
N ALA A 111 2.76 -10.56 -13.97
CA ALA A 111 2.62 -10.26 -15.39
C ALA A 111 1.91 -11.40 -16.15
N GLU A 112 2.24 -12.66 -15.83
CA GLU A 112 1.60 -13.82 -16.44
C GLU A 112 0.12 -13.91 -16.10
N TYR A 113 -0.24 -13.83 -14.84
CA TYR A 113 -1.64 -13.86 -14.41
C TYR A 113 -2.45 -12.70 -15.00
N LEU A 114 -1.84 -11.49 -15.07
CA LEU A 114 -2.46 -10.37 -15.76
C LEU A 114 -2.69 -10.66 -17.23
N GLN A 115 -1.70 -11.23 -17.91
CA GLN A 115 -1.75 -11.53 -19.33
C GLN A 115 -2.94 -12.43 -19.70
N TYR A 116 -3.30 -13.36 -18.82
CA TYR A 116 -4.41 -14.27 -18.98
C TYR A 116 -5.71 -13.81 -18.29
N GLY A 117 -5.73 -12.63 -17.68
CA GLY A 117 -6.93 -12.08 -17.05
C GLY A 117 -7.35 -12.80 -15.76
N LEU A 118 -6.41 -13.45 -15.07
CA LEU A 118 -6.68 -14.22 -13.85
C LEU A 118 -6.72 -13.34 -12.59
N LEU A 119 -6.23 -12.10 -12.70
CA LEU A 119 -6.16 -11.19 -11.56
C LEU A 119 -7.46 -10.40 -11.40
N ARG A 120 -7.92 -10.33 -10.15
CA ARG A 120 -9.00 -9.42 -9.74
C ARG A 120 -8.39 -8.23 -9.03
N GLY A 121 -8.70 -7.03 -9.54
CA GLY A 121 -8.21 -5.77 -8.95
C GLY A 121 -8.97 -5.38 -7.70
N SER A 122 -8.25 -4.83 -6.75
CA SER A 122 -8.81 -4.10 -5.63
C SER A 122 -9.23 -2.69 -6.08
N PHE A 123 -10.33 -2.20 -5.55
CA PHE A 123 -10.75 -0.83 -5.83
C PHE A 123 -9.78 0.17 -5.19
N VAL A 124 -9.19 1.05 -5.99
CA VAL A 124 -8.35 2.15 -5.55
C VAL A 124 -9.09 3.46 -5.80
N PRO A 125 -9.51 4.18 -4.75
CA PRO A 125 -10.19 5.45 -4.90
C PRO A 125 -9.30 6.49 -5.59
N GLN A 126 -9.90 7.53 -6.14
CA GLN A 126 -9.18 8.68 -6.67
C GLN A 126 -8.30 9.33 -5.60
N LYS A 127 -7.21 9.96 -6.02
CA LYS A 127 -6.18 10.54 -5.14
C LYS A 127 -6.74 11.44 -4.02
N PRO A 128 -7.68 12.38 -4.25
CA PRO A 128 -8.23 13.20 -3.17
C PRO A 128 -8.93 12.38 -2.09
N ILE A 129 -9.66 11.35 -2.49
CA ILE A 129 -10.35 10.43 -1.55
C ILE A 129 -9.34 9.59 -0.77
N ARG A 130 -8.25 9.13 -1.40
CA ARG A 130 -7.17 8.42 -0.69
C ARG A 130 -6.54 9.31 0.38
N GLN A 131 -6.25 10.56 0.04
CA GLN A 131 -5.69 11.54 0.98
C GLN A 131 -6.63 11.82 2.16
N LEU A 132 -7.91 12.02 1.88
CA LEU A 132 -8.91 12.21 2.94
C LEU A 132 -9.00 10.99 3.87
N ARG A 133 -9.01 9.79 3.32
CA ARG A 133 -9.02 8.54 4.11
C ARG A 133 -7.77 8.42 4.99
N GLU A 134 -6.61 8.81 4.49
CA GLU A 134 -5.36 8.80 5.27
C GLU A 134 -5.44 9.77 6.45
N LEU A 135 -5.90 11.00 6.21
CA LEU A 135 -6.06 12.01 7.27
C LEU A 135 -7.08 11.57 8.32
N THR A 136 -8.21 11.01 7.92
CA THR A 136 -9.23 10.53 8.86
C THR A 136 -8.73 9.36 9.69
N ARG A 137 -8.00 8.41 9.09
CA ARG A 137 -7.35 7.31 9.81
C ARG A 137 -6.31 7.81 10.79
N MET A 138 -5.45 8.73 10.37
CA MET A 138 -4.45 9.36 11.25
C MET A 138 -5.12 10.02 12.47
N ARG A 139 -6.22 10.76 12.26
CA ARG A 139 -7.00 11.34 13.36
C ARG A 139 -7.47 10.29 14.35
N VAL A 140 -8.03 9.18 13.86
CA VAL A 140 -8.49 8.07 14.72
C VAL A 140 -7.33 7.48 15.52
N HIS A 141 -6.18 7.24 14.89
CA HIS A 141 -5.00 6.72 15.58
C HIS A 141 -4.50 7.67 16.67
N ILE A 142 -4.41 8.96 16.39
CA ILE A 142 -4.01 9.97 17.39
C ILE A 142 -4.99 9.97 18.58
N GLN A 143 -6.30 9.86 18.32
CA GLN A 143 -7.29 9.77 19.39
C GLN A 143 -7.12 8.49 20.23
N GLN A 144 -6.85 7.36 19.60
CA GLN A 144 -6.58 6.10 20.29
C GLN A 144 -5.29 6.18 21.13
N ASP A 145 -4.23 6.79 20.60
CA ASP A 145 -2.97 7.00 21.33
C ASP A 145 -3.18 7.90 22.55
N ARG A 146 -3.90 9.00 22.38
CA ARG A 146 -4.29 9.86 23.49
C ARG A 146 -5.03 9.09 24.58
N ASN A 147 -6.00 8.27 24.21
CA ASN A 147 -6.77 7.48 25.18
C ASN A 147 -5.90 6.42 25.88
N ARG A 148 -4.95 5.81 25.18
CA ARG A 148 -3.97 4.89 25.78
C ARG A 148 -3.12 5.59 26.85
N VAL A 149 -2.66 6.81 26.57
CA VAL A 149 -1.89 7.59 27.53
C VAL A 149 -2.74 7.98 28.75
N ILE A 150 -3.99 8.42 28.54
CA ILE A 150 -4.92 8.75 29.62
C ILE A 150 -5.16 7.55 30.53
N ASN A 151 -5.43 6.39 29.93
CA ASN A 151 -5.64 5.15 30.69
C ASN A 151 -4.42 4.72 31.48
N ARG A 152 -3.21 4.96 30.96
CA ARG A 152 -1.94 4.69 31.66
C ARG A 152 -1.79 5.61 32.88
N ILE A 153 -2.08 6.91 32.70
CA ILE A 153 -2.05 7.88 33.82
C ILE A 153 -3.08 7.50 34.86
N SER A 154 -4.31 7.18 34.48
CA SER A 154 -5.37 6.77 35.41
C SER A 154 -4.95 5.55 36.24
N ARG A 155 -4.34 4.54 35.60
CA ARG A 155 -3.82 3.36 36.32
C ARG A 155 -2.74 3.73 37.34
N LEU A 156 -1.81 4.62 37.00
CA LEU A 156 -0.78 5.07 37.93
C LEU A 156 -1.40 5.79 39.15
N LEU A 157 -2.41 6.65 38.93
CA LEU A 157 -3.11 7.34 40.02
C LEU A 157 -3.86 6.36 40.91
N GLU A 158 -4.46 5.33 40.34
CA GLU A 158 -5.11 4.26 41.13
C GLU A 158 -4.11 3.52 42.02
N THR A 159 -2.85 3.29 41.60
CA THR A 159 -1.87 2.60 42.44
C THR A 159 -1.52 3.38 43.71
N VAL A 160 -1.67 4.72 43.71
CA VAL A 160 -1.45 5.59 44.86
C VAL A 160 -2.77 6.06 45.52
N ASN A 161 -3.88 5.35 45.20
CA ASN A 161 -5.23 5.63 45.71
C ASN A 161 -5.77 7.03 45.40
N ILE A 162 -5.34 7.65 44.29
CA ILE A 162 -5.88 8.92 43.81
C ILE A 162 -7.01 8.65 42.83
N LYS A 163 -8.27 8.83 43.25
CA LYS A 163 -9.50 8.51 42.50
C LYS A 163 -9.94 9.66 41.59
N LEU A 164 -9.09 10.13 40.70
CA LEU A 164 -9.45 11.25 39.80
C LEU A 164 -10.64 10.96 38.88
N GLY A 165 -10.82 9.71 38.47
CA GLY A 165 -11.94 9.29 37.61
C GLY A 165 -13.30 9.42 38.26
N SER A 166 -13.41 9.33 39.62
CA SER A 166 -14.67 9.50 40.35
C SER A 166 -15.08 10.96 40.54
N VAL A 167 -14.11 11.90 40.43
CA VAL A 167 -14.35 13.33 40.62
C VAL A 167 -14.40 14.09 39.30
N ALA A 168 -13.94 13.47 38.21
CA ALA A 168 -13.64 14.14 36.96
C ALA A 168 -13.93 13.31 35.72
N THR A 169 -14.88 13.75 34.92
CA THR A 169 -15.22 13.16 33.62
C THR A 169 -14.06 13.29 32.61
N ASN A 170 -13.16 14.29 32.76
CA ASN A 170 -12.01 14.49 31.88
C ASN A 170 -10.73 14.71 32.71
N VAL A 171 -9.98 13.65 32.90
CA VAL A 171 -8.74 13.62 33.71
C VAL A 171 -7.61 14.53 33.12
N VAL A 172 -7.67 14.89 31.84
CA VAL A 172 -6.61 15.62 31.11
C VAL A 172 -7.06 16.99 30.59
N GLY A 173 -8.23 17.48 31.03
CA GLY A 173 -8.72 18.82 30.68
C GLY A 173 -7.83 19.95 31.20
N ASN A 174 -7.80 21.09 30.50
CA ASN A 174 -6.92 22.24 30.81
C ASN A 174 -7.05 22.74 32.26
N ALA A 175 -8.23 22.71 32.84
CA ALA A 175 -8.49 23.14 34.21
C ALA A 175 -7.81 22.28 35.31
N ARG A 176 -7.36 21.09 34.98
CA ARG A 176 -6.82 20.08 35.93
C ARG A 176 -5.34 19.82 35.80
N ARG A 177 -4.69 20.31 34.76
CA ARG A 177 -3.20 20.32 34.68
C ARG A 177 -2.60 21.10 35.84
N GLY A 178 -3.31 22.14 36.33
CA GLY A 178 -2.93 22.90 37.51
C GLY A 178 -3.08 22.12 38.83
N GLN A 179 -4.18 21.32 38.97
CA GLN A 179 -4.43 20.55 40.18
C GLN A 179 -3.47 19.35 40.37
N LEU A 180 -3.07 18.69 39.25
CA LEU A 180 -2.07 17.64 39.31
C LEU A 180 -0.68 18.16 39.68
N ARG A 181 -0.33 19.42 39.33
CA ARG A 181 0.91 20.05 39.75
C ARG A 181 0.91 20.40 41.25
N GLY A 182 -0.23 20.75 41.82
CA GLY A 182 -0.34 21.08 43.24
C GLY A 182 -0.42 19.85 44.16
N ALA A 183 -0.78 18.68 43.67
CA ALA A 183 -0.85 17.44 44.44
C ALA A 183 0.47 16.64 44.49
N LEU A 184 1.48 17.07 43.76
CA LEU A 184 2.84 16.49 43.71
C LEU A 184 3.88 17.28 44.49
N VAL A 185 3.48 18.34 45.22
CA VAL A 185 4.25 19.10 46.21
C VAL A 185 3.73 18.80 47.60
#